data_276e920f3e3240c90012ef29a9d0bd83
#
_entry.id   276e920f3e3240c90012ef29a9d0bd83
#
_cell.length_a   1.000
_cell.length_b   1.000
_cell.length_c   1.000
_cell.angle_alpha   90.00
_cell.angle_beta   90.00
_cell.angle_gamma   90.00
#
_symmetry.space_group_name_H-M   'P 1'
#
loop_
_entity.id
_entity.type
_entity.pdbx_description
1 polymer ?
#
loop_
_entity_poly.entity_id
_entity_poly.type
_entity_poly.pdbx_seq_one_letter_code
_entity_poly.pdbx_strand_id
1 'polypeptide(L)'
;MEINKYFDIAKKILFPLHRSITGKGNLETLKIIKKSFKELKIKNIKSGTKVFDWKIPPQWEINDAYVLDKDNKKIIDFKKNNLHIISYSTPVKKYVYKKDLLARLFSLKKKPSAIPYITSYYKKYWGFCITDKSKKEIIKKYQNKDKFQISIDSRFKKNGVL
;
A
#
# COMPACT_ATOMS: atom_id res chain seq x y z
N MET A 1 -22.30 18.21 -16.14
CA MET A 1 -22.95 17.55 -14.99
C MET A 1 -22.50 16.10 -14.77
N GLU A 2 -22.21 15.31 -15.80
CA GLU A 2 -21.74 13.90 -15.65
C GLU A 2 -20.31 13.75 -15.11
N ILE A 3 -19.38 14.60 -15.51
CA ILE A 3 -17.96 14.54 -15.07
C ILE A 3 -17.85 14.62 -13.55
N ASN A 4 -18.61 15.48 -12.89
CA ASN A 4 -18.59 15.63 -11.43
C ASN A 4 -19.05 14.35 -10.72
N LYS A 5 -20.01 13.60 -11.27
CA LYS A 5 -20.47 12.32 -10.74
C LYS A 5 -19.36 11.26 -10.74
N TYR A 6 -18.62 11.15 -11.85
CA TYR A 6 -17.50 10.20 -11.94
C TYR A 6 -16.34 10.61 -11.04
N PHE A 7 -16.08 11.90 -10.91
CA PHE A 7 -15.06 12.42 -10.01
C PHE A 7 -15.40 12.13 -8.55
N ASP A 8 -16.67 12.27 -8.17
CA ASP A 8 -17.17 11.92 -6.84
C ASP A 8 -17.07 10.43 -6.54
N ILE A 9 -17.40 9.56 -7.50
CA ILE A 9 -17.22 8.11 -7.38
C ILE A 9 -15.73 7.79 -7.17
N ALA A 10 -14.85 8.39 -8.00
CA ALA A 10 -13.41 8.20 -7.87
C ALA A 10 -12.92 8.61 -6.47
N LYS A 11 -13.27 9.79 -6.01
CA LYS A 11 -12.80 10.39 -4.76
C LYS A 11 -13.36 9.70 -3.52
N LYS A 12 -14.67 9.44 -3.50
CA LYS A 12 -15.37 8.93 -2.31
C LYS A 12 -15.33 7.42 -2.18
N ILE A 13 -15.24 6.69 -3.31
CA ILE A 13 -15.38 5.23 -3.34
C ILE A 13 -14.09 4.56 -3.79
N LEU A 14 -13.51 4.97 -4.93
CA LEU A 14 -12.37 4.25 -5.52
C LEU A 14 -11.04 4.56 -4.82
N PHE A 15 -10.77 5.82 -4.47
CA PHE A 15 -9.50 6.19 -3.83
C PHE A 15 -9.31 5.56 -2.44
N PRO A 16 -10.33 5.40 -1.59
CA PRO A 16 -10.20 4.69 -0.32
C PRO A 16 -9.92 3.19 -0.46
N LEU A 17 -10.25 2.56 -1.61
CA LEU A 17 -9.97 1.15 -1.81
C LEU A 17 -8.47 0.92 -1.99
N HIS A 18 -7.91 0.04 -1.16
CA HIS A 18 -6.54 -0.42 -1.35
C HIS A 18 -6.49 -1.40 -2.53
N ARG A 19 -5.87 -0.97 -3.63
CA ARG A 19 -5.76 -1.72 -4.88
C ARG A 19 -4.33 -2.14 -5.12
N SER A 20 -4.06 -3.42 -4.97
CA SER A 20 -2.88 -4.05 -5.55
C SER A 20 -3.24 -4.61 -6.93
N ILE A 21 -2.24 -4.98 -7.75
CA ILE A 21 -2.48 -5.56 -9.06
C ILE A 21 -3.36 -6.83 -8.97
N THR A 22 -3.23 -7.59 -7.90
CA THR A 22 -4.08 -8.76 -7.59
C THR A 22 -4.69 -8.57 -6.21
N GLY A 23 -5.96 -8.82 -6.04
CA GLY A 23 -6.58 -8.76 -4.73
C GLY A 23 -8.01 -8.22 -4.72
N LYS A 24 -8.62 -8.26 -3.54
CA LYS A 24 -10.03 -7.90 -3.36
C LYS A 24 -10.36 -6.48 -3.81
N GLY A 25 -9.51 -5.49 -3.47
CA GLY A 25 -9.76 -4.10 -3.82
C GLY A 25 -9.77 -3.85 -5.32
N ASN A 26 -8.98 -4.61 -6.11
CA ASN A 26 -9.03 -4.55 -7.56
C ASN A 26 -10.36 -5.12 -8.09
N LEU A 27 -10.78 -6.29 -7.59
CA LEU A 27 -12.06 -6.89 -7.97
C LEU A 27 -13.26 -6.00 -7.61
N GLU A 28 -13.25 -5.38 -6.42
CA GLU A 28 -14.28 -4.44 -6.00
C GLU A 28 -14.33 -3.21 -6.92
N THR A 29 -13.16 -2.67 -7.27
CA THR A 29 -13.06 -1.57 -8.25
C THR A 29 -13.72 -1.94 -9.57
N LEU A 30 -13.39 -3.11 -10.12
CA LEU A 30 -13.97 -3.59 -11.38
C LEU A 30 -15.49 -3.77 -11.28
N LYS A 31 -16.01 -4.29 -10.17
CA LYS A 31 -17.45 -4.42 -9.92
C LYS A 31 -18.14 -3.04 -9.86
N ILE A 32 -17.51 -2.04 -9.25
CA ILE A 32 -18.05 -0.67 -9.18
C ILE A 32 -18.11 -0.07 -10.58
N ILE A 33 -17.02 -0.18 -11.34
CA ILE A 33 -16.94 0.33 -12.72
C ILE A 33 -17.99 -0.37 -13.61
N LYS A 34 -18.17 -1.69 -13.45
CA LYS A 34 -19.16 -2.46 -14.21
C LYS A 34 -20.61 -1.97 -14.03
N LYS A 35 -20.95 -1.35 -12.89
CA LYS A 35 -22.28 -0.75 -12.69
C LYS A 35 -22.57 0.38 -13.67
N SER A 36 -21.54 1.15 -14.07
CA SER A 36 -21.65 2.23 -15.05
C SER A 36 -21.42 1.76 -16.49
N PHE A 37 -20.65 0.68 -16.67
CA PHE A 37 -20.29 0.12 -17.97
C PHE A 37 -20.74 -1.36 -18.03
N LYS A 38 -22.00 -1.59 -18.38
CA LYS A 38 -22.62 -2.94 -18.36
C LYS A 38 -21.88 -3.96 -19.24
N GLU A 39 -21.30 -3.50 -20.36
CA GLU A 39 -20.54 -4.33 -21.30
C GLU A 39 -19.18 -4.80 -20.77
N LEU A 40 -18.71 -4.25 -19.64
CA LEU A 40 -17.43 -4.64 -19.03
C LEU A 40 -17.46 -6.12 -18.64
N LYS A 41 -16.56 -6.93 -19.22
CA LYS A 41 -16.37 -8.33 -18.87
C LYS A 41 -15.19 -8.45 -17.87
N ILE A 42 -15.45 -8.99 -16.70
CA ILE A 42 -14.41 -9.28 -15.69
C ILE A 42 -13.92 -10.70 -15.94
N LYS A 43 -12.62 -10.83 -16.19
CA LYS A 43 -11.93 -12.13 -16.36
C LYS A 43 -11.10 -12.43 -15.14
N ASN A 44 -11.11 -13.68 -14.69
CA ASN A 44 -10.27 -14.16 -13.62
C ASN A 44 -9.06 -14.90 -14.22
N ILE A 45 -7.87 -14.47 -13.84
CA ILE A 45 -6.62 -15.09 -14.30
C ILE A 45 -5.85 -15.62 -13.09
N LYS A 46 -5.47 -16.88 -13.12
CA LYS A 46 -4.82 -17.58 -12.00
C LYS A 46 -3.42 -17.03 -11.75
N SER A 47 -3.05 -16.82 -10.47
CA SER A 47 -1.68 -16.48 -10.09
C SER A 47 -0.67 -17.51 -10.60
N GLY A 48 0.48 -17.05 -11.09
CA GLY A 48 1.50 -17.89 -11.72
C GLY A 48 1.32 -18.10 -13.21
N THR A 49 0.19 -17.69 -13.81
CA THR A 49 -0.01 -17.71 -15.26
C THR A 49 1.04 -16.82 -15.94
N LYS A 50 1.70 -17.36 -16.97
CA LYS A 50 2.64 -16.57 -17.80
C LYS A 50 1.85 -15.68 -18.75
N VAL A 51 2.19 -14.41 -18.79
CA VAL A 51 1.58 -13.40 -19.66
C VAL A 51 2.73 -12.63 -20.31
N PHE A 52 2.96 -12.86 -21.61
CA PHE A 52 4.12 -12.33 -22.35
C PHE A 52 5.44 -12.68 -21.62
N ASP A 53 6.17 -11.68 -21.14
CA ASP A 53 7.47 -11.77 -20.48
C ASP A 53 7.41 -11.80 -18.94
N TRP A 54 6.20 -11.78 -18.35
CA TRP A 54 6.02 -11.78 -16.91
C TRP A 54 5.06 -12.88 -16.43
N LYS A 55 4.98 -13.07 -15.11
CA LYS A 55 4.03 -13.99 -14.45
C LYS A 55 3.12 -13.22 -13.53
N ILE A 56 1.83 -13.58 -13.51
CA ILE A 56 0.86 -13.02 -12.57
C ILE A 56 1.34 -13.29 -11.15
N PRO A 57 1.57 -12.27 -10.31
CA PRO A 57 2.05 -12.47 -8.95
C PRO A 57 0.99 -13.13 -8.06
N PRO A 58 1.37 -13.67 -6.90
CA PRO A 58 0.42 -14.14 -5.89
C PRO A 58 -0.55 -13.01 -5.49
N GLN A 59 -1.78 -13.36 -5.16
CA GLN A 59 -2.70 -12.39 -4.58
C GLN A 59 -2.15 -11.90 -3.24
N TRP A 60 -2.09 -10.59 -3.07
CA TRP A 60 -1.65 -9.97 -1.84
C TRP A 60 -2.79 -9.25 -1.14
N GLU A 61 -2.94 -9.50 0.15
CA GLU A 61 -3.93 -8.88 1.01
C GLU A 61 -3.24 -8.23 2.20
N ILE A 62 -3.77 -7.12 2.67
CA ILE A 62 -3.33 -6.43 3.86
C ILE A 62 -4.51 -6.13 4.78
N ASN A 63 -4.36 -6.45 6.05
CA ASN A 63 -5.35 -6.15 7.09
C ASN A 63 -4.99 -4.86 7.82
N ASP A 64 -3.71 -4.69 8.18
CA ASP A 64 -3.22 -3.50 8.88
C ASP A 64 -1.71 -3.31 8.69
N ALA A 65 -1.26 -2.06 8.77
CA ALA A 65 0.16 -1.73 8.81
C ALA A 65 0.38 -0.39 9.54
N TYR A 66 1.33 -0.37 10.48
CA TYR A 66 1.63 0.84 11.23
C TYR A 66 3.06 0.84 11.77
N VAL A 67 3.49 2.03 12.15
CA VAL A 67 4.72 2.25 12.92
C VAL A 67 4.36 2.99 14.21
N LEU A 68 4.74 2.41 15.36
CA LEU A 68 4.66 3.09 16.66
C LEU A 68 6.04 3.66 17.01
N ASP A 69 6.03 4.84 17.62
CA ASP A 69 7.22 5.42 18.24
C ASP A 69 7.47 4.83 19.64
N LYS A 70 8.50 5.30 20.32
CA LYS A 70 8.87 4.89 21.68
C LYS A 70 7.76 5.13 22.73
N ASP A 71 6.86 6.06 22.46
CA ASP A 71 5.73 6.43 23.36
C ASP A 71 4.44 5.71 22.93
N ASN A 72 4.55 4.64 22.11
CA ASN A 72 3.43 3.86 21.55
C ASN A 72 2.45 4.68 20.70
N LYS A 73 2.88 5.84 20.20
CA LYS A 73 2.06 6.64 19.29
C LYS A 73 2.22 6.16 17.84
N LYS A 74 1.11 5.95 17.15
CA LYS A 74 1.14 5.67 15.71
C LYS A 74 1.61 6.90 14.94
N ILE A 75 2.81 6.80 14.33
CA ILE A 75 3.40 7.85 13.49
C ILE A 75 3.18 7.59 12.00
N ILE A 76 2.91 6.33 11.64
CA ILE A 76 2.48 5.91 10.30
C ILE A 76 1.32 4.93 10.50
N ASP A 77 0.22 5.10 9.75
CA ASP A 77 -0.98 4.29 9.92
C ASP A 77 -1.67 4.06 8.57
N PHE A 78 -1.64 2.81 8.10
CA PHE A 78 -2.31 2.37 6.86
C PHE A 78 -3.81 2.69 6.86
N LYS A 79 -4.47 2.59 8.01
CA LYS A 79 -5.91 2.88 8.12
C LYS A 79 -6.25 4.35 7.91
N LYS A 80 -5.29 5.26 8.13
CA LYS A 80 -5.47 6.69 7.82
C LYS A 80 -5.23 7.00 6.35
N ASN A 81 -4.30 6.28 5.72
CA ASN A 81 -4.02 6.43 4.30
C ASN A 81 -3.43 5.12 3.75
N ASN A 82 -4.12 4.52 2.78
CA ASN A 82 -3.72 3.25 2.19
C ASN A 82 -2.40 3.32 1.37
N LEU A 83 -1.93 4.52 1.03
CA LEU A 83 -0.62 4.71 0.40
C LEU A 83 0.56 4.55 1.37
N HIS A 84 0.31 4.52 2.69
CA HIS A 84 1.39 4.40 3.67
C HIS A 84 2.15 3.08 3.62
N ILE A 85 1.66 2.05 2.94
CA ILE A 85 2.34 0.76 2.79
C ILE A 85 2.87 0.57 1.36
N ILE A 86 4.07 0.03 1.23
CA ILE A 86 4.54 -0.49 -0.06
C ILE A 86 3.69 -1.71 -0.42
N SER A 87 3.05 -1.68 -1.60
CA SER A 87 2.27 -2.83 -2.07
C SER A 87 3.17 -4.06 -2.21
N TYR A 88 2.64 -5.22 -1.82
CA TYR A 88 3.38 -6.49 -1.72
C TYR A 88 4.44 -6.55 -0.60
N SER A 89 4.36 -5.68 0.40
CA SER A 89 5.16 -5.83 1.62
C SER A 89 4.92 -7.17 2.30
N THR A 90 6.01 -7.85 2.67
CA THR A 90 5.94 -9.07 3.48
C THR A 90 5.46 -8.76 4.90
N PRO A 91 4.80 -9.72 5.60
CA PRO A 91 4.40 -9.53 6.99
C PRO A 91 5.62 -9.30 7.88
N VAL A 92 5.48 -8.35 8.82
CA VAL A 92 6.54 -7.98 9.77
C VAL A 92 5.92 -7.60 11.11
N LYS A 93 6.52 -8.11 12.20
CA LYS A 93 6.23 -7.65 13.56
C LYS A 93 7.56 -7.62 14.33
N LYS A 94 8.16 -6.45 14.49
CA LYS A 94 9.46 -6.29 15.16
C LYS A 94 9.74 -4.86 15.61
N TYR A 95 10.74 -4.70 16.45
CA TYR A 95 11.35 -3.43 16.78
C TYR A 95 12.55 -3.15 15.88
N VAL A 96 12.73 -1.89 15.48
CA VAL A 96 13.88 -1.41 14.71
C VAL A 96 14.37 -0.08 15.27
N TYR A 97 15.66 0.21 15.10
CA TYR A 97 16.20 1.53 15.41
C TYR A 97 15.88 2.55 14.29
N LYS A 98 15.99 3.84 14.61
CA LYS A 98 15.72 4.93 13.67
C LYS A 98 16.43 4.74 12.32
N LYS A 99 17.72 4.37 12.30
CA LYS A 99 18.49 4.13 11.08
C LYS A 99 17.81 3.12 10.16
N ASP A 100 17.40 1.98 10.74
CA ASP A 100 16.77 0.89 9.98
C ASP A 100 15.36 1.27 9.52
N LEU A 101 14.61 2.01 10.35
CA LEU A 101 13.33 2.56 9.93
C LEU A 101 13.50 3.49 8.74
N LEU A 102 14.42 4.46 8.79
CA LEU A 102 14.65 5.42 7.72
C LEU A 102 15.02 4.76 6.39
N ALA A 103 15.75 3.63 6.42
CA ALA A 103 16.07 2.82 5.24
C ALA A 103 14.82 2.16 4.60
N ARG A 104 13.71 2.10 5.34
CA ARG A 104 12.42 1.53 4.90
C ARG A 104 11.34 2.58 4.68
N LEU A 105 11.67 3.88 4.79
CA LEU A 105 10.76 4.99 4.53
C LEU A 105 11.06 5.64 3.18
N PHE A 106 10.05 5.66 2.32
CA PHE A 106 10.12 6.24 0.98
C PHE A 106 9.32 7.53 0.91
N SER A 107 9.91 8.55 0.30
CA SER A 107 9.30 9.87 0.11
C SER A 107 9.79 10.51 -1.19
N LEU A 108 9.10 11.55 -1.65
CA LEU A 108 9.45 12.30 -2.85
C LEU A 108 9.93 13.70 -2.47
N LYS A 109 11.25 13.95 -2.54
CA LYS A 109 11.84 15.28 -2.24
C LYS A 109 11.25 16.39 -3.11
N LYS A 110 11.02 16.12 -4.42
CA LYS A 110 10.45 17.09 -5.38
C LYS A 110 8.96 17.38 -5.15
N LYS A 111 8.25 16.51 -4.41
CA LYS A 111 6.82 16.66 -4.07
C LYS A 111 6.63 16.40 -2.57
N PRO A 112 7.07 17.32 -1.68
CA PRO A 112 7.23 17.05 -0.25
C PRO A 112 5.93 16.77 0.52
N SER A 113 4.77 17.09 -0.04
CA SER A 113 3.45 16.79 0.55
C SER A 113 2.79 15.54 -0.04
N ALA A 114 3.38 14.92 -1.06
CA ALA A 114 2.83 13.72 -1.68
C ALA A 114 3.40 12.45 -1.02
N ILE A 115 2.56 11.41 -0.91
CA ILE A 115 2.97 10.06 -0.52
C ILE A 115 3.20 9.27 -1.82
N PRO A 116 4.40 8.69 -2.05
CA PRO A 116 4.65 7.90 -3.26
C PRO A 116 3.88 6.59 -3.24
N TYR A 117 3.54 6.08 -4.42
CA TYR A 117 3.09 4.71 -4.62
C TYR A 117 4.26 3.84 -5.05
N ILE A 118 4.59 2.82 -4.27
CA ILE A 118 5.70 1.89 -4.53
C ILE A 118 5.20 0.45 -4.38
N THR A 119 5.77 -0.46 -5.16
CA THR A 119 5.44 -1.87 -5.18
C THR A 119 6.68 -2.75 -5.11
N SER A 120 6.53 -4.00 -4.65
CA SER A 120 7.60 -5.00 -4.57
C SER A 120 7.13 -6.39 -5.04
N TYR A 121 6.50 -6.47 -6.23
CA TYR A 121 5.79 -7.67 -6.73
C TYR A 121 6.59 -8.98 -6.66
N TYR A 122 7.88 -8.95 -7.00
CA TYR A 122 8.70 -10.16 -7.11
C TYR A 122 9.84 -10.23 -6.09
N LYS A 123 9.90 -9.26 -5.17
CA LYS A 123 10.94 -9.20 -4.14
C LYS A 123 10.32 -9.39 -2.75
N LYS A 124 10.91 -10.22 -1.91
CA LYS A 124 10.59 -10.25 -0.48
C LYS A 124 11.09 -8.96 0.16
N TYR A 125 10.21 -8.00 0.29
CA TYR A 125 10.53 -6.67 0.78
C TYR A 125 9.39 -6.14 1.66
N TRP A 126 9.67 -5.16 2.51
CA TRP A 126 8.68 -4.42 3.26
C TRP A 126 9.13 -2.97 3.43
N GLY A 127 8.20 -2.06 3.57
CA GLY A 127 8.49 -0.66 3.81
C GLY A 127 7.24 0.20 3.81
N PHE A 128 7.44 1.46 4.14
CA PHE A 128 6.37 2.44 4.22
C PHE A 128 6.64 3.61 3.29
N CYS A 129 5.55 4.22 2.80
CA CYS A 129 5.58 5.44 2.03
C CYS A 129 5.01 6.57 2.87
N ILE A 130 5.71 7.71 2.92
CA ILE A 130 5.30 8.89 3.68
C ILE A 130 5.61 10.16 2.90
N THR A 131 5.07 11.28 3.34
CA THR A 131 5.47 12.58 2.79
C THR A 131 6.92 12.89 3.16
N ASP A 132 7.62 13.67 2.34
CA ASP A 132 8.99 14.10 2.67
C ASP A 132 9.01 15.02 3.89
N LYS A 133 7.94 15.78 4.11
CA LYS A 133 7.73 16.57 5.34
C LYS A 133 7.74 15.66 6.58
N SER A 134 6.91 14.63 6.60
CA SER A 134 6.85 13.68 7.74
C SER A 134 8.17 12.93 7.93
N LYS A 135 8.88 12.59 6.85
CA LYS A 135 10.20 11.96 6.95
C LYS A 135 11.21 12.89 7.64
N LYS A 136 11.23 14.18 7.27
CA LYS A 136 12.09 15.19 7.93
C LYS A 136 11.74 15.40 9.40
N GLU A 137 10.44 15.39 9.72
CA GLU A 137 9.97 15.46 11.12
C GLU A 137 10.46 14.27 11.96
N ILE A 138 10.39 13.05 11.42
CA ILE A 138 10.94 11.86 12.07
C ILE A 138 12.45 11.99 12.29
N ILE A 139 13.19 12.47 11.28
CA ILE A 139 14.65 12.69 11.38
C ILE A 139 14.98 13.69 12.49
N LYS A 140 14.23 14.79 12.58
CA LYS A 140 14.45 15.85 13.56
C LYS A 140 14.04 15.44 14.98
N LYS A 141 12.89 14.77 15.13
CA LYS A 141 12.27 14.50 16.43
C LYS A 141 12.96 13.38 17.21
N TYR A 142 13.39 12.31 16.54
CA TYR A 142 13.86 11.10 17.20
C TYR A 142 15.39 10.97 17.17
N GLN A 143 15.96 10.33 18.20
CA GLN A 143 17.40 10.04 18.30
C GLN A 143 17.72 8.69 17.65
N ASN A 144 18.99 8.43 17.34
CA ASN A 144 19.41 7.17 16.69
C ASN A 144 19.14 5.93 17.56
N LYS A 145 19.15 6.07 18.89
CA LYS A 145 18.85 5.01 19.87
C LYS A 145 17.36 4.73 20.04
N ASP A 146 16.47 5.62 19.54
CA ASP A 146 15.03 5.41 19.67
C ASP A 146 14.59 4.20 18.85
N LYS A 147 13.76 3.35 19.46
CA LYS A 147 13.18 2.15 18.86
C LYS A 147 11.77 2.43 18.39
N PHE A 148 11.41 1.79 17.28
CA PHE A 148 10.09 1.86 16.67
C PHE A 148 9.55 0.45 16.53
N GLN A 149 8.29 0.26 16.88
CA GLN A 149 7.61 -1.00 16.62
C GLN A 149 7.01 -0.97 15.22
N ILE A 150 7.37 -1.95 14.41
CA ILE A 150 6.83 -2.17 13.08
C ILE A 150 5.80 -3.29 13.13
N SER A 151 4.62 -3.05 12.57
CA SER A 151 3.62 -4.08 12.34
C SER A 151 3.10 -3.97 10.92
N ILE A 152 3.16 -5.08 10.17
CA ILE A 152 2.55 -5.26 8.85
C ILE A 152 1.85 -6.61 8.88
N ASP A 153 0.51 -6.58 8.90
CA ASP A 153 -0.33 -7.77 8.81
C ASP A 153 -0.79 -7.96 7.37
N SER A 154 0.04 -8.64 6.60
CA SER A 154 -0.20 -8.98 5.20
C SER A 154 -0.09 -10.47 4.96
N ARG A 155 -0.72 -10.94 3.88
CA ARG A 155 -0.64 -12.35 3.47
C ARG A 155 -0.65 -12.50 1.96
N PHE A 156 0.02 -13.57 1.50
CA PHE A 156 0.09 -13.95 0.10
C PHE A 156 -0.71 -15.23 -0.14
N LYS A 157 -1.60 -15.22 -1.13
CA LYS A 157 -2.36 -16.40 -1.57
C LYS A 157 -1.83 -16.85 -2.92
N LYS A 158 -1.21 -18.04 -2.98
CA LYS A 158 -0.64 -18.60 -4.22
C LYS A 158 -1.71 -18.95 -5.26
N ASN A 159 -2.91 -19.30 -4.84
CA ASN A 159 -4.04 -19.66 -5.70
C ASN A 159 -5.01 -18.49 -5.91
N GLY A 160 -4.57 -17.26 -5.69
CA GLY A 160 -5.35 -16.07 -5.94
C GLY A 160 -5.69 -15.91 -7.42
N VAL A 161 -6.74 -15.17 -7.69
CA VAL A 161 -7.25 -14.86 -9.02
C VAL A 161 -7.23 -13.35 -9.21
N LEU A 162 -6.84 -12.93 -10.39
CA LEU A 162 -6.82 -11.51 -10.75
C LEU A 162 -8.22 -11.11 -11.24
#